data_b67ba13a237b74fa364ed6dda65c83aa
#
_entry.id   b67ba13a237b74fa364ed6dda65c83aa
#
_cell.length_a   1.000
_cell.length_b   1.000
_cell.length_c   1.000
_cell.angle_alpha   90.00
_cell.angle_beta   90.00
_cell.angle_gamma   90.00
#
_symmetry.space_group_name_H-M   'P 1'
#
loop_
_entity.id
_entity.type
_entity.pdbx_description
1 polymer ?
#
loop_
_entity_poly.entity_id
_entity_poly.type
_entity_poly.pdbx_seq_one_letter_code
_entity_poly.pdbx_strand_id
1 'polypeptide(L)'
;MIIGIDVGGSTTKIVGVKNGCINHPMFVKAADPVTSLFGAFGKYIYDHSISLSEVEQVMLTGVGSSYIQQPLYGLPTTRTDEFIANGLSAQYATGLDKLMVVSMGTGTSFVRVENEEI
;
A
#
# COMPACT_ATOMS: atom_id res chain seq x y z
N MET A 1 14.59 1.73 1.50
CA MET A 1 13.36 0.90 1.47
C MET A 1 12.14 1.78 1.30
N ILE A 2 11.22 1.35 0.48
CA ILE A 2 9.91 2.02 0.30
C ILE A 2 8.87 1.14 0.99
N ILE A 3 7.97 1.75 1.75
CA ILE A 3 6.87 1.02 2.39
C ILE A 3 5.56 1.45 1.75
N GLY A 4 4.80 0.48 1.28
CA GLY A 4 3.47 0.69 0.73
C GLY A 4 2.40 0.22 1.70
N ILE A 5 1.37 1.03 1.91
CA ILE A 5 0.28 0.73 2.84
C ILE A 5 -1.06 1.00 2.17
N ASP A 6 -1.89 -0.03 2.14
CA ASP A 6 -3.28 0.07 1.71
C ASP A 6 -4.16 0.13 2.96
N VAL A 7 -4.71 1.30 3.24
CA VAL A 7 -5.59 1.53 4.40
C VAL A 7 -7.02 1.24 3.95
N GLY A 8 -7.39 -0.02 3.97
CA GLY A 8 -8.70 -0.47 3.54
C GLY A 8 -9.79 -0.29 4.59
N GLY A 9 -11.02 -0.56 4.21
CA GLY A 9 -12.17 -0.50 5.11
C GLY A 9 -12.21 -1.66 6.12
N SER A 10 -11.76 -2.84 5.73
CA SER A 10 -11.79 -4.05 6.57
C SER A 10 -10.39 -4.51 6.99
N THR A 11 -9.38 -4.21 6.19
CA THR A 11 -8.01 -4.70 6.40
C THR A 11 -7.03 -3.61 5.98
N THR A 12 -5.98 -3.42 6.77
CA THR A 12 -4.83 -2.62 6.40
C THR A 12 -3.70 -3.57 5.98
N LYS A 13 -3.19 -3.36 4.77
CA LYS A 13 -2.13 -4.20 4.19
C LYS A 13 -0.86 -3.37 4.05
N ILE A 14 0.28 -3.99 4.33
CA ILE A 14 1.56 -3.31 4.31
C ILE A 14 2.61 -4.20 3.67
N VAL A 15 3.49 -3.60 2.89
CA VAL A 15 4.59 -4.29 2.23
C VAL A 15 5.79 -3.37 2.13
N GLY A 16 6.98 -3.93 2.26
CA GLY A 16 8.22 -3.21 1.99
C GLY A 16 8.77 -3.57 0.63
N VAL A 17 9.44 -2.62 -0.02
CA VAL A 17 10.16 -2.85 -1.26
C VAL A 17 11.59 -2.36 -1.07
N LYS A 18 12.54 -3.26 -1.22
CA LYS A 18 13.96 -2.97 -1.08
C LYS A 18 14.73 -3.60 -2.25
N ASN A 19 15.52 -2.79 -2.94
CA ASN A 19 16.31 -3.24 -4.09
C ASN A 19 15.46 -3.95 -5.15
N GLY A 20 14.25 -3.44 -5.41
CA GLY A 20 13.32 -4.00 -6.37
C GLY A 20 12.61 -5.28 -5.91
N CYS A 21 12.85 -5.74 -4.69
CA CYS A 21 12.23 -6.95 -4.16
C CYS A 21 11.17 -6.62 -3.12
N ILE A 22 10.04 -7.31 -3.21
CA ILE A 22 8.95 -7.21 -2.24
C ILE A 22 9.33 -8.00 -0.98
N ASN A 23 9.23 -7.35 0.17
CA ASN A 23 9.59 -7.93 1.46
C ASN A 23 8.39 -7.97 2.39
N HIS A 24 8.19 -9.13 3.02
CA HIS A 24 7.33 -9.33 4.19
C HIS A 24 5.92 -8.73 4.08
N PRO A 25 5.10 -9.10 3.05
CA PRO A 25 3.72 -8.66 3.03
C PRO A 25 3.00 -9.04 4.32
N MET A 26 2.25 -8.08 4.88
CA MET A 26 1.55 -8.27 6.14
C MET A 26 0.20 -7.58 6.06
N PHE A 27 -0.78 -8.10 6.77
CA PHE A 27 -2.06 -7.41 6.92
C PHE A 27 -2.53 -7.50 8.37
N VAL A 28 -3.29 -6.47 8.77
CA VAL A 28 -3.94 -6.43 10.06
C VAL A 28 -5.40 -6.04 9.86
N LYS A 29 -6.25 -6.44 10.80
CA LYS A 29 -7.65 -6.07 10.77
C LYS A 29 -7.76 -4.56 10.96
N ALA A 30 -8.52 -3.88 10.07
CA ALA A 30 -8.74 -2.46 10.16
C ALA A 30 -9.81 -2.14 11.21
N ALA A 31 -9.56 -1.07 11.96
CA ALA A 31 -10.54 -0.47 12.87
C ALA A 31 -10.61 1.02 12.53
N ASP A 32 -10.13 1.90 13.43
CA ASP A 32 -9.96 3.30 13.08
C ASP A 32 -8.82 3.45 12.06
N PRO A 33 -9.00 4.19 10.94
CA PRO A 33 -7.97 4.28 9.89
C PRO A 33 -6.62 4.77 10.38
N VAL A 34 -6.60 5.80 11.20
CA VAL A 34 -5.34 6.36 11.73
C VAL A 34 -4.66 5.36 12.66
N THR A 35 -5.40 4.78 13.60
CA THR A 35 -4.88 3.78 14.53
C THR A 35 -4.38 2.54 13.78
N SER A 36 -5.13 2.06 12.80
CA SER A 36 -4.77 0.88 12.02
C SER A 36 -3.51 1.12 11.21
N LEU A 37 -3.37 2.31 10.61
CA LEU A 37 -2.19 2.68 9.85
C LEU A 37 -0.94 2.70 10.74
N PHE A 38 -0.99 3.45 11.85
CA PHE A 38 0.16 3.57 12.73
C PHE A 38 0.47 2.24 13.41
N GLY A 39 -0.56 1.46 13.77
CA GLY A 39 -0.38 0.13 14.32
C GLY A 39 0.27 -0.83 13.35
N ALA A 40 -0.20 -0.87 12.10
CA ALA A 40 0.38 -1.72 11.06
C ALA A 40 1.83 -1.32 10.76
N PHE A 41 2.09 -0.03 10.60
CA PHE A 41 3.43 0.47 10.34
C PHE A 41 4.37 0.15 11.51
N GLY A 42 3.94 0.45 12.74
CA GLY A 42 4.75 0.16 13.93
C GLY A 42 5.02 -1.33 14.10
N LYS A 43 4.02 -2.17 13.89
CA LYS A 43 4.17 -3.62 13.96
C LYS A 43 5.14 -4.13 12.89
N TYR A 44 5.02 -3.61 11.67
CA TYR A 44 5.87 -4.01 10.56
C TYR A 44 7.34 -3.73 10.85
N ILE A 45 7.66 -2.51 11.27
CA ILE A 45 9.06 -2.16 11.57
C ILE A 45 9.57 -2.90 12.81
N TYR A 46 8.72 -3.13 13.78
CA TYR A 46 9.09 -3.90 14.97
C TYR A 46 9.38 -5.37 14.64
N ASP A 47 8.46 -6.02 13.92
CA ASP A 47 8.59 -7.45 13.60
C ASP A 47 9.81 -7.75 12.72
N HIS A 48 10.20 -6.80 11.88
CA HIS A 48 11.29 -6.99 10.91
C HIS A 48 12.56 -6.22 11.26
N SER A 49 12.60 -5.65 12.46
CA SER A 49 13.77 -4.91 12.97
C SER A 49 14.24 -3.81 12.00
N ILE A 50 13.29 -3.07 11.44
CA ILE A 50 13.56 -1.98 10.51
C ILE A 50 13.74 -0.68 11.30
N SER A 51 14.80 0.07 11.00
CA SER A 51 14.98 1.41 11.54
C SER A 51 14.22 2.42 10.68
N LEU A 52 13.65 3.45 11.28
CA LEU A 52 13.00 4.53 10.54
C LEU A 52 13.94 5.19 9.51
N SER A 53 15.23 5.24 9.82
CA SER A 53 16.24 5.80 8.91
C SER A 53 16.41 4.99 7.62
N GLU A 54 15.99 3.73 7.60
CA GLU A 54 16.02 2.89 6.40
C GLU A 54 14.84 3.14 5.46
N VAL A 55 13.81 3.81 5.92
CA VAL A 55 12.60 4.07 5.14
C VAL A 55 12.76 5.39 4.39
N GLU A 56 12.84 5.30 3.07
CA GLU A 56 13.01 6.45 2.19
C GLU A 56 11.69 7.13 1.88
N GLN A 57 10.63 6.35 1.76
CA GLN A 57 9.32 6.82 1.32
C GLN A 57 8.23 5.90 1.82
N VAL A 58 7.09 6.48 2.16
CA VAL A 58 5.85 5.77 2.46
C VAL A 58 4.82 6.11 1.38
N MET A 59 4.24 5.08 0.76
CA MET A 59 3.18 5.22 -0.24
C MET A 59 1.88 4.72 0.36
N LEU A 60 0.85 5.57 0.35
CA LEU A 60 -0.46 5.24 0.91
C LEU A 60 -1.51 5.12 -0.19
N THR A 61 -2.41 4.18 -0.03
CA THR A 61 -3.60 4.05 -0.84
C THR A 61 -4.75 3.51 0.03
N GLY A 62 -5.91 3.31 -0.57
CA GLY A 62 -7.10 2.81 0.10
C GLY A 62 -8.00 3.91 0.63
N VAL A 63 -9.24 3.53 0.94
CA VAL A 63 -10.28 4.48 1.38
C VAL A 63 -9.92 5.20 2.68
N GLY A 64 -9.19 4.53 3.57
CA GLY A 64 -8.76 5.11 4.85
C GLY A 64 -7.60 6.10 4.73
N SER A 65 -6.90 6.12 3.59
CA SER A 65 -5.74 7.00 3.41
C SER A 65 -6.12 8.48 3.40
N SER A 66 -7.37 8.81 3.08
CA SER A 66 -7.87 10.19 3.08
C SER A 66 -7.87 10.83 4.48
N TYR A 67 -7.87 10.03 5.52
CA TYR A 67 -7.81 10.53 6.92
C TYR A 67 -6.39 10.90 7.34
N ILE A 68 -5.39 10.60 6.52
CA ILE A 68 -3.99 10.86 6.84
C ILE A 68 -3.60 12.21 6.23
N GLN A 69 -3.43 13.21 7.09
CA GLN A 69 -3.19 14.59 6.69
C GLN A 69 -1.74 15.02 6.83
N GLN A 70 -0.91 14.20 7.47
CA GLN A 70 0.48 14.54 7.78
C GLN A 70 1.42 13.39 7.41
N PRO A 71 2.71 13.68 7.16
CA PRO A 71 3.70 12.64 6.96
C PRO A 71 3.79 11.69 8.16
N LEU A 72 3.99 10.39 7.90
CA LEU A 72 4.18 9.39 8.93
C LEU A 72 5.57 9.54 9.55
N TYR A 73 5.61 9.90 10.83
CA TYR A 73 6.87 10.06 11.57
C TYR A 73 7.89 10.97 10.85
N GLY A 74 7.39 11.97 10.12
CA GLY A 74 8.24 12.89 9.37
C GLY A 74 8.86 12.31 8.10
N LEU A 75 8.50 11.09 7.73
CA LEU A 75 8.98 10.46 6.49
C LEU A 75 8.25 11.02 5.27
N PRO A 76 8.90 11.07 4.10
CA PRO A 76 8.19 11.41 2.86
C PRO A 76 7.02 10.46 2.67
N THR A 77 5.82 11.02 2.55
CA THR A 77 4.58 10.24 2.45
C THR A 77 3.76 10.75 1.28
N THR A 78 3.39 9.85 0.37
CA THR A 78 2.62 10.15 -0.84
C THR A 78 1.39 9.26 -0.89
N ARG A 79 0.26 9.82 -1.31
CA ARG A 79 -0.96 9.05 -1.55
C ARG A 79 -1.11 8.76 -3.03
N THR A 80 -1.55 7.56 -3.35
CA THR A 80 -1.83 7.13 -4.71
C THR A 80 -3.28 6.65 -4.78
N ASP A 81 -3.94 6.95 -5.89
CA ASP A 81 -5.28 6.45 -6.16
C ASP A 81 -5.30 4.92 -6.13
N GLU A 82 -6.33 4.35 -5.53
CA GLU A 82 -6.45 2.90 -5.35
C GLU A 82 -6.54 2.16 -6.69
N PHE A 83 -7.23 2.72 -7.68
CA PHE A 83 -7.35 2.07 -8.99
C PHE A 83 -6.03 2.07 -9.73
N ILE A 84 -5.29 3.17 -9.64
CA ILE A 84 -3.94 3.27 -10.22
C ILE A 84 -3.01 2.26 -9.53
N ALA A 85 -3.03 2.20 -8.21
CA ALA A 85 -2.22 1.25 -7.46
C ALA A 85 -2.53 -0.20 -7.84
N ASN A 86 -3.81 -0.54 -7.95
CA ASN A 86 -4.24 -1.89 -8.37
C ASN A 86 -3.76 -2.23 -9.77
N GLY A 87 -3.89 -1.29 -10.71
CA GLY A 87 -3.45 -1.50 -12.09
C GLY A 87 -1.94 -1.69 -12.21
N LEU A 88 -1.18 -0.79 -11.60
CA LEU A 88 0.29 -0.86 -11.65
C LEU A 88 0.82 -2.11 -10.96
N SER A 89 0.26 -2.48 -9.82
CA SER A 89 0.71 -3.67 -9.09
C SER A 89 0.42 -4.95 -9.87
N ALA A 90 -0.73 -5.02 -10.53
CA ALA A 90 -1.08 -6.17 -11.35
C ALA A 90 -0.17 -6.28 -12.58
N GLN A 91 0.18 -5.17 -13.23
CA GLN A 91 1.17 -5.16 -14.30
C GLN A 91 2.54 -5.64 -13.82
N TYR A 92 2.97 -5.15 -12.67
CA TYR A 92 4.24 -5.56 -12.09
C TYR A 92 4.27 -7.06 -11.80
N ALA A 93 3.19 -7.59 -11.21
CA ALA A 93 3.11 -8.99 -10.83
C ALA A 93 3.00 -9.95 -12.02
N THR A 94 2.33 -9.53 -13.09
CA THR A 94 2.05 -10.40 -14.24
C THR A 94 2.97 -10.17 -15.43
N GLY A 95 3.52 -8.99 -15.57
CA GLY A 95 4.28 -8.58 -16.76
C GLY A 95 3.41 -8.34 -18.00
N LEU A 96 2.08 -8.30 -17.82
CA LEU A 96 1.15 -8.10 -18.94
C LEU A 96 0.95 -6.62 -19.24
N ASP A 97 0.89 -6.26 -20.53
CA ASP A 97 0.62 -4.89 -20.96
C ASP A 97 -0.88 -4.57 -20.97
N LYS A 98 -1.71 -5.57 -21.16
CA LYS A 98 -3.18 -5.43 -21.24
C LYS A 98 -3.82 -6.42 -20.30
N LEU A 99 -4.61 -5.91 -19.36
CA LEU A 99 -5.31 -6.75 -18.40
C LEU A 99 -6.51 -6.02 -17.81
N MET A 100 -7.41 -6.80 -17.25
CA MET A 100 -8.50 -6.33 -16.41
C MET A 100 -8.22 -6.79 -14.98
N VAL A 101 -8.12 -5.85 -14.06
CA VAL A 101 -7.91 -6.14 -12.65
C VAL A 101 -9.25 -6.12 -11.95
N VAL A 102 -9.60 -7.23 -11.31
CA VAL A 102 -10.81 -7.31 -10.49
C VAL A 102 -10.37 -7.38 -9.04
N SER A 103 -10.69 -6.34 -8.29
CA SER A 103 -10.39 -6.28 -6.86
C SER A 103 -11.66 -6.58 -6.07
N MET A 104 -11.61 -7.63 -5.28
CA MET A 104 -12.73 -8.08 -4.46
C MET A 104 -12.37 -7.94 -2.98
N GLY A 105 -12.73 -6.82 -2.40
CA GLY A 105 -12.54 -6.54 -0.99
C GLY A 105 -13.88 -6.26 -0.33
N THR A 106 -13.96 -5.19 0.47
CA THR A 106 -15.22 -4.71 1.03
C THR A 106 -16.20 -4.34 -0.10
N GLY A 107 -15.67 -3.74 -1.17
CA GLY A 107 -16.36 -3.55 -2.44
C GLY A 107 -15.64 -4.27 -3.56
N THR A 108 -16.23 -4.29 -4.75
CA THR A 108 -15.61 -4.88 -5.94
C THR A 108 -15.35 -3.77 -6.96
N SER A 109 -14.16 -3.76 -7.52
CA SER A 109 -13.78 -2.81 -8.55
C SER A 109 -13.16 -3.51 -9.76
N PHE A 110 -13.29 -2.86 -10.92
CA PHE A 110 -12.73 -3.33 -12.18
C PHE A 110 -11.81 -2.24 -12.71
N VAL A 111 -10.55 -2.58 -12.96
CA VAL A 111 -9.56 -1.64 -13.48
C VAL A 111 -9.01 -2.20 -14.76
N ARG A 112 -9.20 -1.47 -15.86
CA ARG A 112 -8.61 -1.81 -17.16
C ARG A 112 -7.23 -1.17 -17.26
N VAL A 113 -6.26 -1.97 -17.62
CA VAL A 113 -4.90 -1.51 -17.86
C VAL A 113 -4.53 -1.82 -19.30
N GLU A 114 -4.01 -0.82 -20.01
CA GLU A 114 -3.57 -0.99 -21.38
C GLU A 114 -2.32 -0.14 -21.60
N ASN A 115 -1.17 -0.79 -21.83
CA ASN A 115 0.12 -0.13 -22.12
C ASN A 115 0.48 0.99 -21.13
N GLU A 116 0.46 0.71 -19.84
CA GLU A 116 0.73 1.65 -18.75
C GLU A 116 -0.37 2.72 -18.51
N GLU A 117 -1.44 2.71 -19.27
CA GLU A 117 -2.63 3.53 -19.01
C GLU A 117 -3.65 2.76 -18.16
N ILE A 118 -4.20 3.45 -17.19
CA ILE A 118 -5.15 2.87 -16.24
C ILE A 118 -6.49 3.62 -16.29
#